data_7e090d0ffb72e15101db9a88f780b878
#
_entry.id   7e090d0ffb72e15101db9a88f780b878
#
_cell.length_a   1.000
_cell.length_b   1.000
_cell.length_c   1.000
_cell.angle_alpha   90.00
_cell.angle_beta   90.00
_cell.angle_gamma   90.00
#
_symmetry.space_group_name_H-M   'P 1'
#
loop_
_entity.id
_entity.type
_entity.pdbx_description
1 polymer ?
#
loop_
_entity_poly.entity_id
_entity_poly.type
_entity_poly.pdbx_seq_one_letter_code
_entity_poly.pdbx_strand_id
1 'polypeptide(L)'
;MLSGNYTPPKILDIANKEWGFKTRKFKRIGGNSLSRSGIYRIFTNLFYAGIIKHGDRQYEGKHEPIITLEEYDRVQMLLGRKGKPRPKHHEFAFTGSIRCGVCGCLYTAETKQKHIKSTGEIKEYTYYHCTRRTKKINCTQRKTIREEDLKLQIEKELEKYTILPEFLEWALEGLNKKNDTEIEDRTKVYEMRHKALAETQKELDELTKMRYRQLIDDETFIKEKNELQSKIVQMKENLRETETRAEKWLELTKKTFNFATYARTAFLKANEMGKAGLELKKEILMALGKTPTIINKKLIIEPNDCLFLLKMAILR
;
A
#
# COMPACT_ATOMS: atom_id res chain seq x y z
N MET A 1 3.14 10.13 -24.31
CA MET A 1 3.17 9.23 -23.14
C MET A 1 2.44 9.83 -21.93
N LEU A 2 2.70 11.05 -21.55
CA LEU A 2 2.09 11.69 -20.36
C LEU A 2 0.55 11.75 -20.41
N SER A 3 -0.02 11.85 -21.61
CA SER A 3 -1.48 11.79 -21.82
C SER A 3 -2.10 10.40 -21.56
N GLY A 4 -1.29 9.36 -21.35
CA GLY A 4 -1.74 7.97 -21.24
C GLY A 4 -2.16 7.28 -22.53
N ASN A 5 -2.33 8.02 -23.63
CA ASN A 5 -2.87 7.49 -24.90
C ASN A 5 -1.84 6.77 -25.78
N TYR A 6 -0.56 6.98 -25.52
CA TYR A 6 0.52 6.48 -26.37
C TYR A 6 1.55 5.70 -25.56
N THR A 7 1.84 4.48 -26.03
CA THR A 7 2.93 3.64 -25.52
C THR A 7 4.21 3.84 -26.36
N PRO A 8 5.41 3.56 -25.85
CA PRO A 8 6.64 3.67 -26.63
C PRO A 8 6.61 2.93 -27.99
N PRO A 9 6.08 1.71 -28.10
CA PRO A 9 5.93 1.06 -29.40
C PRO A 9 5.02 1.80 -30.37
N LYS A 10 3.90 2.36 -29.87
CA LYS A 10 2.97 3.14 -30.72
C LYS A 10 3.61 4.45 -31.20
N ILE A 11 4.38 5.13 -30.33
CA ILE A 11 5.15 6.33 -30.69
C ILE A 11 6.24 5.98 -31.71
N LEU A 12 6.90 4.82 -31.57
CA LEU A 12 7.86 4.33 -32.53
C LEU A 12 7.25 4.13 -33.92
N ASP A 13 6.07 3.53 -34.00
CA ASP A 13 5.34 3.33 -35.24
C ASP A 13 4.97 4.66 -35.90
N ILE A 14 4.46 5.63 -35.12
CA ILE A 14 4.15 6.98 -35.60
C ILE A 14 5.43 7.67 -36.12
N ALA A 15 6.51 7.64 -35.35
CA ALA A 15 7.77 8.27 -35.71
C ALA A 15 8.34 7.73 -37.02
N ASN A 16 8.27 6.42 -37.23
CA ASN A 16 8.84 5.78 -38.42
C ASN A 16 7.90 5.87 -39.63
N LYS A 17 6.57 5.70 -39.44
CA LYS A 17 5.61 5.60 -40.56
C LYS A 17 5.00 6.94 -40.93
N GLU A 18 4.63 7.78 -39.93
CA GLU A 18 3.94 9.04 -40.17
C GLU A 18 4.93 10.21 -40.30
N TRP A 19 5.92 10.29 -39.38
CA TRP A 19 6.91 11.39 -39.42
C TRP A 19 8.13 11.10 -40.29
N GLY A 20 8.31 9.88 -40.75
CA GLY A 20 9.46 9.48 -41.54
C GLY A 20 10.81 9.70 -40.83
N PHE A 21 10.81 9.64 -39.48
CA PHE A 21 11.97 9.95 -38.66
C PHE A 21 13.15 9.03 -39.01
N LYS A 22 14.33 9.64 -39.25
CA LYS A 22 15.59 8.94 -39.42
C LYS A 22 16.64 9.52 -38.48
N THR A 23 17.49 8.64 -37.96
CA THR A 23 18.64 9.05 -37.14
C THR A 23 19.63 9.86 -37.96
N ARG A 24 20.28 10.87 -37.33
CA ARG A 24 21.27 11.70 -38.01
C ARG A 24 22.37 10.82 -38.62
N LYS A 25 22.63 11.04 -39.90
CA LYS A 25 23.72 10.35 -40.60
C LYS A 25 25.05 11.03 -40.26
N PHE A 26 25.99 10.26 -39.75
CA PHE A 26 27.37 10.71 -39.55
C PHE A 26 28.35 9.70 -40.14
N LYS A 27 29.06 10.10 -41.17
CA LYS A 27 29.94 9.21 -41.94
C LYS A 27 29.17 7.95 -42.39
N ARG A 28 29.56 6.77 -41.87
CA ARG A 28 28.96 5.47 -42.22
C ARG A 28 27.87 5.03 -41.23
N ILE A 29 27.59 5.83 -40.18
CA ILE A 29 26.67 5.48 -39.09
C ILE A 29 25.45 6.39 -39.17
N GLY A 30 24.24 5.85 -38.87
CA GLY A 30 22.98 6.60 -38.85
C GLY A 30 22.22 6.55 -40.17
N GLY A 31 21.24 7.43 -40.33
CA GLY A 31 20.30 7.43 -41.47
C GLY A 31 19.23 6.33 -41.40
N ASN A 32 19.18 5.58 -40.31
CA ASN A 32 18.23 4.47 -40.11
C ASN A 32 16.97 4.94 -39.42
N SER A 33 15.87 4.21 -39.62
CA SER A 33 14.64 4.37 -38.84
C SER A 33 14.89 4.13 -37.37
N LEU A 34 14.09 4.75 -36.51
CA LEU A 34 14.22 4.59 -35.06
C LEU A 34 13.94 3.14 -34.65
N SER A 35 14.86 2.55 -33.89
CA SER A 35 14.71 1.18 -33.38
C SER A 35 13.93 1.15 -32.06
N ARG A 36 13.44 -0.04 -31.72
CA ARG A 36 12.74 -0.24 -30.43
C ARG A 36 13.63 0.08 -29.21
N SER A 37 14.89 -0.29 -29.25
CA SER A 37 15.85 0.07 -28.20
C SER A 37 16.16 1.57 -28.20
N GLY A 38 16.16 2.21 -29.38
CA GLY A 38 16.37 3.63 -29.57
C GLY A 38 15.28 4.47 -28.89
N ILE A 39 14.00 4.15 -29.09
CA ILE A 39 12.90 4.90 -28.48
C ILE A 39 12.93 4.78 -26.94
N TYR A 40 13.23 3.61 -26.39
CA TYR A 40 13.37 3.46 -24.93
C TYR A 40 14.58 4.22 -24.38
N ARG A 41 15.69 4.30 -25.14
CA ARG A 41 16.85 5.10 -24.77
C ARG A 41 16.52 6.59 -24.72
N ILE A 42 15.72 7.10 -25.66
CA ILE A 42 15.24 8.48 -25.65
C ILE A 42 14.46 8.75 -24.38
N PHE A 43 13.45 7.94 -24.07
CA PHE A 43 12.61 8.14 -22.89
C PHE A 43 13.34 7.99 -21.55
N THR A 44 14.52 7.39 -21.52
CA THR A 44 15.27 7.14 -20.28
C THR A 44 16.54 7.97 -20.16
N ASN A 45 16.75 8.90 -21.07
CA ASN A 45 17.92 9.77 -21.04
C ASN A 45 17.62 11.04 -20.24
N LEU A 46 18.27 11.18 -19.09
CA LEU A 46 18.19 12.34 -18.20
C LEU A 46 18.65 13.65 -18.84
N PHE A 47 19.42 13.57 -19.95
CA PHE A 47 19.86 14.73 -20.70
C PHE A 47 18.70 15.64 -21.12
N TYR A 48 17.58 15.06 -21.53
CA TYR A 48 16.40 15.84 -21.93
C TYR A 48 15.74 16.61 -20.76
N ALA A 49 15.99 16.19 -19.53
CA ALA A 49 15.55 16.87 -18.29
C ALA A 49 16.64 17.77 -17.69
N GLY A 50 17.68 18.09 -18.46
CA GLY A 50 18.73 19.01 -18.02
C GLY A 50 19.85 18.37 -17.18
N ILE A 51 19.88 17.05 -17.02
CA ILE A 51 20.87 16.35 -16.21
C ILE A 51 21.85 15.55 -17.08
N ILE A 52 23.15 15.77 -16.86
CA ILE A 52 24.23 15.02 -17.50
C ILE A 52 24.73 13.93 -16.56
N LYS A 53 24.70 12.67 -17.01
CA LYS A 53 25.25 11.53 -16.26
C LYS A 53 26.64 11.18 -16.81
N HIS A 54 27.65 11.20 -15.92
CA HIS A 54 28.99 10.74 -16.24
C HIS A 54 29.43 9.70 -15.19
N GLY A 55 29.55 8.44 -15.60
CA GLY A 55 29.72 7.32 -14.68
C GLY A 55 28.54 7.21 -13.70
N ASP A 56 28.84 7.16 -12.41
CA ASP A 56 27.82 7.08 -11.34
C ASP A 56 27.39 8.46 -10.82
N ARG A 57 28.00 9.54 -11.31
CA ARG A 57 27.69 10.91 -10.87
C ARG A 57 26.74 11.59 -11.85
N GLN A 58 25.87 12.43 -11.29
CA GLN A 58 24.92 13.27 -12.03
C GLN A 58 25.28 14.73 -11.80
N TYR A 59 25.23 15.52 -12.87
CA TYR A 59 25.55 16.95 -12.87
C TYR A 59 24.41 17.69 -13.55
N GLU A 60 24.13 18.90 -13.08
CA GLU A 60 23.23 19.82 -13.76
C GLU A 60 23.86 20.29 -15.06
N GLY A 61 23.13 20.12 -16.16
CA GLY A 61 23.59 20.50 -17.50
C GLY A 61 23.43 22.00 -17.72
N LYS A 62 24.35 22.61 -18.50
CA LYS A 62 24.24 24.02 -18.91
C LYS A 62 23.26 24.24 -20.08
N HIS A 63 22.68 23.16 -20.62
CA HIS A 63 21.70 23.23 -21.71
C HIS A 63 20.29 23.41 -21.16
N GLU A 64 19.45 24.07 -21.94
CA GLU A 64 18.03 24.25 -21.60
C GLU A 64 17.32 22.89 -21.67
N PRO A 65 16.62 22.45 -20.60
CA PRO A 65 15.90 21.18 -20.58
C PRO A 65 14.70 21.22 -21.54
N ILE A 66 14.48 20.17 -22.29
CA ILE A 66 13.33 20.02 -23.21
C ILE A 66 12.07 19.61 -22.45
N ILE A 67 12.24 18.89 -21.34
CA ILE A 67 11.17 18.43 -20.43
C ILE A 67 11.55 18.75 -18.99
N THR A 68 10.56 18.89 -18.13
CA THR A 68 10.80 19.06 -16.69
C THR A 68 11.22 17.75 -16.04
N LEU A 69 11.88 17.83 -14.89
CA LEU A 69 12.26 16.63 -14.13
C LEU A 69 11.03 15.83 -13.67
N GLU A 70 9.94 16.52 -13.33
CA GLU A 70 8.66 15.89 -12.96
C GLU A 70 8.05 15.11 -14.14
N GLU A 71 8.09 15.66 -15.35
CA GLU A 71 7.63 14.99 -16.56
C GLU A 71 8.48 13.75 -16.85
N TYR A 72 9.80 13.87 -16.69
CA TYR A 72 10.71 12.74 -16.81
C TYR A 72 10.37 11.63 -15.82
N ASP A 73 10.19 11.94 -14.54
CA ASP A 73 9.86 10.97 -13.50
C ASP A 73 8.51 10.30 -13.75
N ARG A 74 7.50 11.05 -14.20
CA ARG A 74 6.20 10.49 -14.62
C ARG A 74 6.37 9.53 -15.80
N VAL A 75 7.22 9.85 -16.76
CA VAL A 75 7.55 8.93 -17.89
C VAL A 75 8.24 7.67 -17.37
N GLN A 76 9.19 7.77 -16.40
CA GLN A 76 9.82 6.59 -15.80
C GLN A 76 8.81 5.70 -15.08
N MET A 77 7.87 6.29 -14.35
CA MET A 77 6.77 5.54 -13.71
C MET A 77 5.89 4.83 -14.75
N LEU A 78 5.56 5.48 -15.86
CA LEU A 78 4.79 4.91 -16.96
C LEU A 78 5.55 3.81 -17.72
N LEU A 79 6.87 3.92 -17.84
CA LEU A 79 7.74 2.90 -18.43
C LEU A 79 7.88 1.65 -17.55
N GLY A 80 7.53 1.72 -16.28
CA GLY A 80 7.49 0.56 -15.39
C GLY A 80 8.85 -0.08 -15.12
N ARG A 81 9.90 0.70 -14.97
CA ARG A 81 11.29 0.20 -14.78
C ARG A 81 11.51 -0.61 -13.51
N LYS A 82 10.59 -0.58 -12.54
CA LYS A 82 10.56 -1.55 -11.43
C LYS A 82 9.28 -2.38 -11.52
N GLY A 83 9.31 -3.41 -12.37
CA GLY A 83 8.42 -4.56 -12.25
C GLY A 83 6.92 -4.32 -12.39
N LYS A 84 6.45 -3.24 -13.04
CA LYS A 84 5.02 -3.14 -13.37
C LYS A 84 4.66 -4.24 -14.36
N PRO A 85 3.68 -5.08 -14.05
CA PRO A 85 3.18 -6.06 -14.99
C PRO A 85 2.68 -5.36 -16.25
N ARG A 86 2.83 -6.02 -17.41
CA ARG A 86 2.21 -5.58 -18.67
C ARG A 86 0.73 -5.29 -18.40
N PRO A 87 0.13 -4.24 -19.04
CA PRO A 87 -1.32 -4.03 -18.94
C PRO A 87 -2.01 -5.34 -19.27
N LYS A 88 -2.71 -5.89 -18.31
CA LYS A 88 -3.44 -7.15 -18.48
C LYS A 88 -4.72 -6.81 -19.21
N HIS A 89 -5.02 -7.55 -20.28
CA HIS A 89 -6.32 -7.47 -20.96
C HIS A 89 -7.47 -7.94 -20.06
N HIS A 90 -7.16 -8.73 -19.04
CA HIS A 90 -8.11 -9.22 -18.05
C HIS A 90 -7.67 -8.80 -16.65
N GLU A 91 -8.58 -8.14 -15.93
CA GLU A 91 -8.43 -7.82 -14.52
C GLU A 91 -9.14 -8.90 -13.70
N PHE A 92 -8.45 -9.44 -12.71
CA PHE A 92 -8.99 -10.48 -11.82
C PHE A 92 -8.88 -10.02 -10.38
N ALA A 93 -9.95 -10.18 -9.59
CA ALA A 93 -10.06 -9.65 -8.24
C ALA A 93 -8.90 -10.07 -7.31
N PHE A 94 -8.49 -11.35 -7.36
CA PHE A 94 -7.56 -11.90 -6.38
C PHE A 94 -6.14 -12.11 -6.89
N THR A 95 -5.84 -11.72 -8.13
CA THR A 95 -4.49 -11.84 -8.69
C THR A 95 -3.51 -10.95 -7.93
N GLY A 96 -2.41 -11.56 -7.46
CA GLY A 96 -1.36 -10.85 -6.72
C GLY A 96 -1.71 -10.57 -5.25
N SER A 97 -2.91 -10.94 -4.78
CA SER A 97 -3.33 -10.77 -3.38
C SER A 97 -3.13 -12.03 -2.53
N ILE A 98 -3.06 -13.20 -3.17
CA ILE A 98 -2.98 -14.50 -2.50
C ILE A 98 -1.62 -15.13 -2.77
N ARG A 99 -1.01 -15.72 -1.74
CA ARG A 99 0.26 -16.44 -1.83
C ARG A 99 0.07 -17.96 -1.77
N CYS A 100 1.01 -18.67 -2.35
CA CYS A 100 1.09 -20.12 -2.21
C CYS A 100 1.71 -20.46 -0.84
N GLY A 101 1.02 -21.24 -0.03
CA GLY A 101 1.53 -21.63 1.29
C GLY A 101 2.71 -22.62 1.25
N VAL A 102 3.07 -23.16 0.06
CA VAL A 102 4.23 -24.03 -0.10
C VAL A 102 5.48 -23.26 -0.55
N CYS A 103 5.35 -22.42 -1.59
CA CYS A 103 6.53 -21.75 -2.18
C CYS A 103 6.52 -20.22 -2.03
N GLY A 104 5.50 -19.64 -1.40
CA GLY A 104 5.38 -18.19 -1.22
C GLY A 104 5.09 -17.37 -2.48
N CYS A 105 5.10 -17.98 -3.68
CA CYS A 105 4.80 -17.31 -4.92
C CYS A 105 3.34 -16.85 -4.97
N LEU A 106 3.11 -15.76 -5.71
CA LEU A 106 1.75 -15.23 -5.89
C LEU A 106 0.91 -16.15 -6.76
N TYR A 107 -0.39 -16.19 -6.46
CA TYR A 107 -1.40 -16.78 -7.35
C TYR A 107 -1.72 -15.80 -8.48
N THR A 108 -1.93 -16.35 -9.67
CA THR A 108 -2.40 -15.64 -10.86
C THR A 108 -3.65 -16.32 -11.38
N ALA A 109 -4.43 -15.60 -12.19
CA ALA A 109 -5.63 -16.12 -12.79
C ALA A 109 -5.46 -16.30 -14.31
N GLU A 110 -6.20 -17.25 -14.85
CA GLU A 110 -6.38 -17.47 -16.30
C GLU A 110 -7.83 -17.80 -16.58
N THR A 111 -8.37 -17.30 -17.70
CA THR A 111 -9.69 -17.66 -18.19
C THR A 111 -9.55 -18.78 -19.21
N LYS A 112 -10.37 -19.84 -19.06
CA LYS A 112 -10.46 -20.95 -20.01
C LYS A 112 -11.88 -21.05 -20.54
N GLN A 113 -12.00 -21.14 -21.85
CA GLN A 113 -13.26 -21.44 -22.53
C GLN A 113 -13.47 -22.93 -22.58
N LYS A 114 -14.66 -23.37 -22.20
CA LYS A 114 -15.07 -24.77 -22.27
C LYS A 114 -16.30 -24.88 -23.16
N HIS A 115 -16.17 -25.66 -24.21
CA HIS A 115 -17.29 -26.03 -25.07
C HIS A 115 -18.11 -27.12 -24.40
N ILE A 116 -19.37 -26.84 -24.10
CA ILE A 116 -20.29 -27.83 -23.50
C ILE A 116 -20.94 -28.59 -24.62
N LYS A 117 -20.57 -29.88 -24.77
CA LYS A 117 -21.03 -30.72 -25.85
C LYS A 117 -22.55 -30.94 -25.86
N SER A 118 -23.22 -30.87 -24.70
CA SER A 118 -24.66 -31.10 -24.56
C SER A 118 -25.53 -29.95 -25.00
N THR A 119 -25.04 -28.68 -24.85
CA THR A 119 -25.80 -27.48 -25.17
C THR A 119 -25.21 -26.67 -26.32
N GLY A 120 -24.01 -27.06 -26.81
CA GLY A 120 -23.29 -26.29 -27.84
C GLY A 120 -22.73 -24.94 -27.34
N GLU A 121 -22.93 -24.56 -26.07
CA GLU A 121 -22.53 -23.30 -25.51
C GLU A 121 -21.03 -23.28 -25.15
N ILE A 122 -20.41 -22.13 -25.34
CA ILE A 122 -19.05 -21.85 -24.85
C ILE A 122 -19.15 -21.11 -23.52
N LYS A 123 -18.74 -21.77 -22.43
CA LYS A 123 -18.68 -21.15 -21.10
C LYS A 123 -17.26 -20.81 -20.73
N GLU A 124 -17.08 -19.61 -20.18
CA GLU A 124 -15.80 -19.13 -19.67
C GLU A 124 -15.69 -19.39 -18.18
N TYR A 125 -14.55 -19.92 -17.76
CA TYR A 125 -14.25 -20.17 -16.35
C TYR A 125 -12.90 -19.57 -15.99
N THR A 126 -12.87 -18.84 -14.90
CA THR A 126 -11.63 -18.29 -14.33
C THR A 126 -11.04 -19.26 -13.33
N TYR A 127 -9.75 -19.52 -13.47
CA TYR A 127 -8.98 -20.41 -12.60
C TYR A 127 -7.80 -19.68 -12.00
N TYR A 128 -7.57 -19.88 -10.71
CA TYR A 128 -6.41 -19.37 -10.00
C TYR A 128 -5.39 -20.48 -9.79
N HIS A 129 -4.10 -20.19 -9.99
CA HIS A 129 -3.01 -21.13 -9.81
C HIS A 129 -1.74 -20.45 -9.33
N CYS A 130 -0.84 -21.18 -8.67
CA CYS A 130 0.46 -20.71 -8.26
C CYS A 130 1.35 -20.43 -9.48
N THR A 131 2.01 -19.27 -9.52
CA THR A 131 2.93 -18.90 -10.61
C THR A 131 4.21 -19.75 -10.64
N ARG A 132 4.58 -20.38 -9.53
CA ARG A 132 5.78 -21.25 -9.39
C ARG A 132 7.07 -20.62 -9.90
N ARG A 133 7.20 -19.30 -9.81
CA ARG A 133 8.35 -18.54 -10.36
C ARG A 133 9.65 -18.72 -9.55
N THR A 134 9.56 -19.17 -8.31
CA THR A 134 10.76 -19.42 -7.52
C THR A 134 11.45 -20.71 -7.99
N LYS A 135 12.76 -20.62 -8.21
CA LYS A 135 13.60 -21.78 -8.51
C LYS A 135 14.11 -22.50 -7.26
N LYS A 136 13.98 -21.84 -6.08
CA LYS A 136 14.51 -22.34 -4.80
C LYS A 136 13.68 -23.48 -4.20
N ILE A 137 12.38 -23.53 -4.49
CA ILE A 137 11.45 -24.49 -3.90
C ILE A 137 10.66 -25.16 -5.03
N ASN A 138 10.70 -26.48 -5.10
CA ASN A 138 9.87 -27.24 -6.02
C ASN A 138 8.43 -27.28 -5.49
N CYS A 139 7.58 -26.43 -6.04
CA CYS A 139 6.21 -26.27 -5.59
C CYS A 139 5.33 -27.45 -6.03
N THR A 140 4.72 -28.13 -5.06
CA THR A 140 3.80 -29.25 -5.28
C THR A 140 2.38 -28.81 -5.66
N GLN A 141 2.05 -27.52 -5.52
CA GLN A 141 0.72 -26.98 -5.81
C GLN A 141 0.49 -26.84 -7.32
N ARG A 142 0.12 -27.95 -7.97
CA ARG A 142 -0.17 -28.01 -9.41
C ARG A 142 -1.65 -27.83 -9.73
N LYS A 143 -2.54 -28.08 -8.77
CA LYS A 143 -4.00 -28.01 -8.97
C LYS A 143 -4.46 -26.56 -8.99
N THR A 144 -5.32 -26.23 -9.95
CA THR A 144 -6.00 -24.93 -10.04
C THR A 144 -7.23 -24.91 -9.13
N ILE A 145 -7.64 -23.72 -8.68
CA ILE A 145 -8.91 -23.50 -7.98
C ILE A 145 -9.80 -22.62 -8.85
N ARG A 146 -11.09 -22.92 -8.94
CA ARG A 146 -12.06 -22.08 -9.65
C ARG A 146 -12.32 -20.80 -8.87
N GLU A 147 -12.63 -19.73 -9.58
CA GLU A 147 -12.98 -18.45 -8.97
C GLU A 147 -14.21 -18.56 -8.06
N GLU A 148 -15.22 -19.33 -8.49
CA GLU A 148 -16.44 -19.55 -7.70
C GLU A 148 -16.12 -20.25 -6.38
N ASP A 149 -15.29 -21.31 -6.41
CA ASP A 149 -14.87 -22.03 -5.20
C ASP A 149 -14.07 -21.12 -4.25
N LEU A 150 -13.25 -20.23 -4.82
CA LEU A 150 -12.47 -19.27 -4.03
C LEU A 150 -13.37 -18.21 -3.40
N LYS A 151 -14.36 -17.68 -4.15
CA LYS A 151 -15.37 -16.73 -3.64
C LYS A 151 -16.17 -17.34 -2.48
N LEU A 152 -16.61 -18.60 -2.63
CA LEU A 152 -17.33 -19.31 -1.55
C LEU A 152 -16.46 -19.49 -0.29
N GLN A 153 -15.17 -19.75 -0.45
CA GLN A 153 -14.28 -19.86 0.72
C GLN A 153 -14.08 -18.50 1.41
N ILE A 154 -13.95 -17.42 0.64
CA ILE A 154 -13.85 -16.06 1.21
C ILE A 154 -15.16 -15.68 1.92
N GLU A 155 -16.30 -15.97 1.32
CA GLU A 155 -17.61 -15.71 1.94
C GLU A 155 -17.77 -16.44 3.28
N LYS A 156 -17.42 -17.73 3.33
CA LYS A 156 -17.44 -18.52 4.57
C LYS A 156 -16.49 -17.96 5.64
N GLU A 157 -15.34 -17.42 5.23
CA GLU A 157 -14.45 -16.74 6.18
C GLU A 157 -15.08 -15.45 6.69
N LEU A 158 -15.67 -14.62 5.84
CA LEU A 158 -16.37 -13.39 6.24
C LEU A 158 -17.54 -13.66 7.20
N GLU A 159 -18.28 -14.76 6.95
CA GLU A 159 -19.41 -15.16 7.81
C GLU A 159 -19.01 -15.38 9.28
N LYS A 160 -17.79 -15.87 9.52
CA LYS A 160 -17.28 -16.09 10.87
C LYS A 160 -17.12 -14.80 11.71
N TYR A 161 -17.04 -13.67 11.06
CA TYR A 161 -16.84 -12.35 11.67
C TYR A 161 -18.04 -11.42 11.48
N THR A 162 -19.09 -11.89 10.79
CA THR A 162 -20.28 -11.08 10.53
C THR A 162 -21.07 -10.87 11.82
N ILE A 163 -21.37 -9.62 12.11
CA ILE A 163 -22.24 -9.20 13.23
C ILE A 163 -23.52 -8.57 12.70
N LEU A 164 -24.57 -8.60 13.53
CA LEU A 164 -25.84 -7.98 13.18
C LEU A 164 -25.75 -6.45 13.26
N PRO A 165 -26.46 -5.71 12.37
CA PRO A 165 -26.48 -4.25 12.41
C PRO A 165 -26.92 -3.67 13.76
N GLU A 166 -27.87 -4.32 14.43
CA GLU A 166 -28.36 -3.93 15.77
C GLU A 166 -27.24 -3.99 16.81
N PHE A 167 -26.38 -5.02 16.72
CA PHE A 167 -25.21 -5.11 17.59
C PHE A 167 -24.18 -4.02 17.28
N LEU A 168 -24.01 -3.64 16.00
CA LEU A 168 -23.15 -2.52 15.61
C LEU A 168 -23.60 -1.22 16.27
N GLU A 169 -24.89 -0.90 16.22
CA GLU A 169 -25.47 0.32 16.81
C GLU A 169 -25.23 0.33 18.34
N TRP A 170 -25.59 -0.76 19.02
CA TRP A 170 -25.35 -0.91 20.44
C TRP A 170 -23.86 -0.77 20.81
N ALA A 171 -22.96 -1.40 20.05
CA ALA A 171 -21.53 -1.34 20.30
C ALA A 171 -20.96 0.07 20.07
N LEU A 172 -21.43 0.78 19.04
CA LEU A 172 -21.02 2.16 18.77
C LEU A 172 -21.52 3.14 19.84
N GLU A 173 -22.74 2.96 20.34
CA GLU A 173 -23.25 3.74 21.48
C GLU A 173 -22.41 3.50 22.74
N GLY A 174 -22.12 2.23 23.05
CA GLY A 174 -21.28 1.86 24.18
C GLY A 174 -19.86 2.42 24.08
N LEU A 175 -19.28 2.40 22.88
CA LEU A 175 -17.98 3.00 22.62
C LEU A 175 -17.99 4.52 22.79
N ASN A 176 -19.03 5.20 22.32
CA ASN A 176 -19.13 6.66 22.46
C ASN A 176 -19.30 7.03 23.94
N LYS A 177 -20.17 6.35 24.69
CA LYS A 177 -20.34 6.60 26.13
C LYS A 177 -19.05 6.36 26.94
N LYS A 178 -18.32 5.28 26.64
CA LYS A 178 -17.01 5.03 27.28
C LYS A 178 -15.95 6.03 26.85
N ASN A 179 -15.98 6.48 25.58
CA ASN A 179 -15.05 7.49 25.10
C ASN A 179 -15.22 8.82 25.84
N ASP A 180 -16.45 9.22 26.18
CA ASP A 180 -16.70 10.46 26.90
C ASP A 180 -16.09 10.42 28.32
N THR A 181 -16.25 9.31 29.07
CA THR A 181 -15.61 9.12 30.37
C THR A 181 -14.08 9.01 30.28
N GLU A 182 -13.58 8.34 29.24
CA GLU A 182 -12.15 8.18 29.00
C GLU A 182 -11.48 9.50 28.54
N ILE A 183 -12.22 10.36 27.83
CA ILE A 183 -11.77 11.73 27.49
C ILE A 183 -11.57 12.55 28.77
N GLU A 184 -12.49 12.50 29.73
CA GLU A 184 -12.35 13.22 31.00
C GLU A 184 -11.10 12.77 31.78
N ASP A 185 -10.89 11.45 31.89
CA ASP A 185 -9.73 10.91 32.59
C ASP A 185 -8.41 11.20 31.86
N ARG A 186 -8.43 11.16 30.54
CA ARG A 186 -7.28 11.55 29.72
C ARG A 186 -6.97 13.03 29.81
N THR A 187 -8.00 13.86 29.86
CA THR A 187 -7.80 15.32 30.03
C THR A 187 -7.07 15.60 31.34
N LYS A 188 -7.46 14.93 32.43
CA LYS A 188 -6.76 15.05 33.72
C LYS A 188 -5.29 14.60 33.63
N VAL A 189 -5.05 13.45 32.98
CA VAL A 189 -3.67 12.93 32.79
C VAL A 189 -2.85 13.87 31.88
N TYR A 190 -3.46 14.40 30.84
CA TYR A 190 -2.83 15.36 29.95
C TYR A 190 -2.46 16.66 30.68
N GLU A 191 -3.38 17.20 31.47
CA GLU A 191 -3.15 18.40 32.28
C GLU A 191 -2.01 18.20 33.29
N MET A 192 -2.00 17.04 34.00
CA MET A 192 -0.90 16.70 34.91
C MET A 192 0.44 16.62 34.19
N ARG A 193 0.50 15.97 33.03
CA ARG A 193 1.74 15.85 32.23
C ARG A 193 2.19 17.19 31.65
N HIS A 194 1.23 17.99 31.21
CA HIS A 194 1.51 19.35 30.70
C HIS A 194 2.04 20.27 31.79
N LYS A 195 1.49 20.15 33.02
CA LYS A 195 1.98 20.87 34.20
C LYS A 195 3.41 20.47 34.56
N ALA A 196 3.67 19.14 34.60
CA ALA A 196 5.03 18.64 34.87
C ALA A 196 6.06 19.10 33.81
N LEU A 197 5.64 19.15 32.53
CA LEU A 197 6.48 19.68 31.47
C LEU A 197 6.79 21.18 31.67
N ALA A 198 5.77 21.98 32.06
CA ALA A 198 5.94 23.41 32.33
C ALA A 198 6.85 23.65 33.57
N GLU A 199 6.74 22.82 34.60
CA GLU A 199 7.64 22.87 35.77
C GLU A 199 9.09 22.55 35.39
N THR A 200 9.33 21.50 34.60
CA THR A 200 10.67 21.16 34.13
C THR A 200 11.26 22.23 33.21
N GLN A 201 10.45 22.89 32.38
CA GLN A 201 10.88 24.04 31.59
C GLN A 201 11.27 25.23 32.47
N LYS A 202 10.51 25.47 33.55
CA LYS A 202 10.83 26.52 34.49
C LYS A 202 12.14 26.23 35.24
N GLU A 203 12.38 24.99 35.63
CA GLU A 203 13.64 24.58 36.21
C GLU A 203 14.83 24.84 35.28
N LEU A 204 14.68 24.57 33.98
CA LEU A 204 15.72 24.87 32.99
C LEU A 204 15.96 26.39 32.85
N ASP A 205 14.92 27.23 32.93
CA ASP A 205 15.03 28.68 32.91
C ASP A 205 15.72 29.21 34.18
N GLU A 206 15.41 28.62 35.34
CA GLU A 206 16.05 28.97 36.61
C GLU A 206 17.55 28.61 36.62
N LEU A 207 17.86 27.41 36.13
CA LEU A 207 19.25 26.92 35.93
C LEU A 207 20.03 27.91 35.03
N THR A 208 19.42 28.36 33.95
CA THR A 208 19.99 29.37 33.04
C THR A 208 20.23 30.73 33.76
N LYS A 209 19.28 31.15 34.58
CA LYS A 209 19.45 32.38 35.39
C LYS A 209 20.56 32.25 36.43
N MET A 210 20.70 31.07 37.08
CA MET A 210 21.79 30.81 38.02
C MET A 210 23.16 30.93 37.33
N ARG A 211 23.27 30.39 36.10
CA ARG A 211 24.50 30.51 35.31
C ARG A 211 24.81 31.97 34.95
N TYR A 212 23.81 32.75 34.54
CA TYR A 212 23.98 34.20 34.29
C TYR A 212 24.50 34.97 35.51
N ARG A 213 24.09 34.56 36.72
CA ARG A 213 24.51 35.13 37.99
C ARG A 213 25.85 34.57 38.50
N GLN A 214 26.49 33.69 37.74
CA GLN A 214 27.76 33.04 38.10
C GLN A 214 27.67 32.22 39.41
N LEU A 215 26.50 31.68 39.75
CA LEU A 215 26.24 30.88 40.96
C LEU A 215 26.65 29.40 40.79
N ILE A 216 26.82 28.97 39.55
CA ILE A 216 27.21 27.60 39.19
C ILE A 216 28.31 27.61 38.14
N ASP A 217 29.15 26.56 38.15
CA ASP A 217 30.21 26.33 37.19
C ASP A 217 29.70 25.79 35.85
N ASP A 218 30.55 25.84 34.82
CA ASP A 218 30.17 25.40 33.45
C ASP A 218 29.89 23.91 33.35
N GLU A 219 30.64 23.12 34.08
CA GLU A 219 30.53 21.65 34.04
C GLU A 219 29.18 21.19 34.61
N THR A 220 28.84 21.69 35.80
CA THR A 220 27.54 21.43 36.44
C THR A 220 26.37 21.97 35.59
N PHE A 221 26.51 23.17 35.03
CA PHE A 221 25.46 23.73 34.15
C PHE A 221 25.20 22.85 32.91
N ILE A 222 26.25 22.43 32.21
CA ILE A 222 26.11 21.59 31.01
C ILE A 222 25.48 20.26 31.35
N LYS A 223 25.87 19.63 32.46
CA LYS A 223 25.29 18.36 32.90
C LYS A 223 23.81 18.48 33.19
N GLU A 224 23.41 19.37 34.08
CA GLU A 224 22.02 19.57 34.49
C GLU A 224 21.14 20.02 33.31
N LYS A 225 21.66 20.90 32.45
CA LYS A 225 20.97 21.34 31.23
C LYS A 225 20.67 20.17 30.31
N ASN A 226 21.62 19.28 30.05
CA ASN A 226 21.44 18.13 29.18
C ASN A 226 20.43 17.14 29.77
N GLU A 227 20.43 16.94 31.08
CA GLU A 227 19.46 16.08 31.76
C GLU A 227 18.04 16.65 31.66
N LEU A 228 17.84 17.94 31.94
CA LEU A 228 16.54 18.62 31.83
C LEU A 228 16.04 18.66 30.38
N GLN A 229 16.90 18.93 29.43
CA GLN A 229 16.53 18.91 28.01
C GLN A 229 16.10 17.51 27.55
N SER A 230 16.80 16.46 27.98
CA SER A 230 16.44 15.06 27.68
C SER A 230 15.08 14.70 28.28
N LYS A 231 14.80 15.10 29.53
CA LYS A 231 13.47 14.92 30.19
C LYS A 231 12.37 15.65 29.43
N ILE A 232 12.59 16.89 29.00
CA ILE A 232 11.62 17.69 28.24
C ILE A 232 11.29 17.01 26.90
N VAL A 233 12.28 16.51 26.16
CA VAL A 233 12.09 15.81 24.90
C VAL A 233 11.25 14.56 25.12
N GLN A 234 11.60 13.75 26.10
CA GLN A 234 10.89 12.51 26.43
C GLN A 234 9.44 12.76 26.89
N MET A 235 9.20 13.82 27.69
CA MET A 235 7.85 14.21 28.11
C MET A 235 6.99 14.67 26.91
N LYS A 236 7.55 15.45 25.98
CA LYS A 236 6.86 15.87 24.76
C LYS A 236 6.49 14.69 23.86
N GLU A 237 7.39 13.73 23.71
CA GLU A 237 7.16 12.53 22.91
C GLU A 237 6.05 11.65 23.52
N ASN A 238 6.07 11.44 24.84
CA ASN A 238 5.03 10.72 25.58
C ASN A 238 3.66 11.39 25.49
N LEU A 239 3.58 12.72 25.51
CA LEU A 239 2.34 13.47 25.32
C LEU A 239 1.77 13.20 23.92
N ARG A 240 2.60 13.35 22.89
CA ARG A 240 2.21 13.15 21.48
C ARG A 240 1.77 11.71 21.18
N GLU A 241 2.46 10.71 21.75
CA GLU A 241 2.06 9.31 21.59
C GLU A 241 0.71 9.00 22.22
N THR A 242 0.41 9.60 23.36
CA THR A 242 -0.85 9.36 24.08
C THR A 242 -2.05 9.89 23.30
N GLU A 243 -1.94 11.07 22.69
CA GLU A 243 -3.00 11.65 21.83
C GLU A 243 -3.25 10.80 20.59
N THR A 244 -2.18 10.46 19.86
CA THR A 244 -2.32 9.74 18.60
C THR A 244 -2.79 8.30 18.75
N ARG A 245 -2.47 7.63 19.85
CA ARG A 245 -2.92 6.25 20.13
C ARG A 245 -4.41 6.15 20.34
N ALA A 246 -4.98 7.09 21.07
CA ALA A 246 -6.38 7.06 21.42
C ALA A 246 -7.32 7.27 20.23
N GLU A 247 -7.03 8.29 19.42
CA GLU A 247 -7.80 8.58 18.21
C GLU A 247 -7.73 7.42 17.22
N LYS A 248 -6.52 6.88 17.01
CA LYS A 248 -6.32 5.73 16.12
C LYS A 248 -7.05 4.48 16.60
N TRP A 249 -7.09 4.23 17.89
CA TRP A 249 -7.78 3.06 18.44
C TRP A 249 -9.29 3.15 18.22
N LEU A 250 -9.91 4.29 18.50
CA LEU A 250 -11.34 4.51 18.30
C LEU A 250 -11.73 4.38 16.82
N GLU A 251 -10.96 5.00 15.94
CA GLU A 251 -11.17 4.92 14.50
C GLU A 251 -11.02 3.49 13.98
N LEU A 252 -10.00 2.77 14.44
CA LEU A 252 -9.74 1.39 14.04
C LEU A 252 -10.87 0.48 14.54
N THR A 253 -11.37 0.68 15.75
CA THR A 253 -12.46 -0.09 16.31
C THR A 253 -13.76 0.14 15.54
N LYS A 254 -14.11 1.40 15.24
CA LYS A 254 -15.28 1.74 14.41
C LYS A 254 -15.17 1.12 13.01
N LYS A 255 -14.01 1.19 12.37
CA LYS A 255 -13.76 0.55 11.07
C LYS A 255 -13.92 -0.97 11.14
N THR A 256 -13.44 -1.60 12.22
CA THR A 256 -13.55 -3.06 12.40
C THR A 256 -15.00 -3.51 12.56
N PHE A 257 -15.79 -2.81 13.37
CA PHE A 257 -17.21 -3.13 13.54
C PHE A 257 -18.00 -2.92 12.23
N ASN A 258 -17.78 -1.79 11.53
CA ASN A 258 -18.38 -1.56 10.23
C ASN A 258 -18.01 -2.64 9.21
N PHE A 259 -16.72 -3.01 9.16
CA PHE A 259 -16.27 -4.11 8.31
C PHE A 259 -16.99 -5.41 8.64
N ALA A 260 -17.06 -5.79 9.92
CA ALA A 260 -17.71 -7.01 10.36
C ALA A 260 -19.22 -7.05 10.01
N THR A 261 -19.89 -5.89 10.00
CA THR A 261 -21.32 -5.81 9.66
C THR A 261 -21.56 -5.89 8.15
N TYR A 262 -20.76 -5.19 7.36
CA TYR A 262 -21.11 -4.92 5.95
C TYR A 262 -20.23 -5.66 4.93
N ALA A 263 -19.05 -6.18 5.30
CA ALA A 263 -18.10 -6.74 4.34
C ALA A 263 -18.67 -7.94 3.56
N ARG A 264 -19.41 -8.84 4.20
CA ARG A 264 -20.03 -9.99 3.53
C ARG A 264 -21.05 -9.53 2.48
N THR A 265 -21.94 -8.64 2.85
CA THR A 265 -22.98 -8.10 1.94
C THR A 265 -22.36 -7.33 0.78
N ALA A 266 -21.33 -6.52 1.06
CA ALA A 266 -20.58 -5.78 0.05
C ALA A 266 -19.83 -6.72 -0.91
N PHE A 267 -19.24 -7.81 -0.39
CA PHE A 267 -18.58 -8.83 -1.20
C PHE A 267 -19.52 -9.52 -2.18
N LEU A 268 -20.72 -9.85 -1.75
CA LEU A 268 -21.76 -10.45 -2.59
C LEU A 268 -22.25 -9.48 -3.67
N LYS A 269 -22.59 -8.23 -3.28
CA LYS A 269 -23.01 -7.18 -4.21
C LYS A 269 -21.93 -6.80 -5.24
N ALA A 270 -20.68 -6.94 -4.89
CA ALA A 270 -19.54 -6.67 -5.78
C ALA A 270 -19.51 -7.58 -7.03
N ASN A 271 -20.30 -8.66 -7.09
CA ASN A 271 -20.44 -9.47 -8.31
C ASN A 271 -21.12 -8.69 -9.45
N GLU A 272 -21.94 -7.72 -9.14
CA GLU A 272 -22.75 -6.95 -10.08
C GLU A 272 -22.07 -5.62 -10.50
N MET A 273 -20.98 -5.24 -9.81
CA MET A 273 -20.34 -3.91 -9.96
C MET A 273 -19.21 -3.85 -11.00
N GLY A 274 -19.02 -4.88 -11.83
CA GLY A 274 -17.98 -4.89 -12.86
C GLY A 274 -16.57 -4.65 -12.31
N LYS A 275 -15.83 -3.70 -12.87
CA LYS A 275 -14.44 -3.38 -12.44
C LYS A 275 -14.34 -2.89 -10.99
N ALA A 276 -15.22 -2.01 -10.58
CA ALA A 276 -15.25 -1.51 -9.20
C ALA A 276 -15.48 -2.64 -8.21
N GLY A 277 -16.30 -3.63 -8.57
CA GLY A 277 -16.51 -4.83 -7.76
C GLY A 277 -15.27 -5.71 -7.62
N LEU A 278 -14.41 -5.77 -8.63
CA LEU A 278 -13.13 -6.52 -8.53
C LEU A 278 -12.17 -5.86 -7.53
N GLU A 279 -12.08 -4.54 -7.53
CA GLU A 279 -11.28 -3.78 -6.58
C GLU A 279 -11.84 -3.93 -5.16
N LEU A 280 -13.14 -3.77 -4.99
CA LEU A 280 -13.80 -3.96 -3.70
C LEU A 280 -13.59 -5.35 -3.10
N LYS A 281 -13.70 -6.42 -3.89
CA LYS A 281 -13.39 -7.78 -3.44
C LYS A 281 -11.97 -7.94 -2.98
N LYS A 282 -11.03 -7.32 -3.68
CA LYS A 282 -9.62 -7.33 -3.30
C LYS A 282 -9.40 -6.60 -1.98
N GLU A 283 -9.99 -5.42 -1.81
CA GLU A 283 -9.91 -4.64 -0.59
C GLU A 283 -10.49 -5.40 0.61
N ILE A 284 -11.66 -6.02 0.44
CA ILE A 284 -12.30 -6.84 1.48
C ILE A 284 -11.40 -8.01 1.87
N LEU A 285 -10.81 -8.72 0.89
CA LEU A 285 -9.90 -9.83 1.16
C LEU A 285 -8.66 -9.38 1.94
N MET A 286 -8.09 -8.23 1.59
CA MET A 286 -6.91 -7.68 2.27
C MET A 286 -7.23 -7.11 3.65
N ALA A 287 -8.45 -6.60 3.85
CA ALA A 287 -8.91 -6.12 5.15
C ALA A 287 -9.25 -7.27 6.11
N LEU A 288 -9.64 -8.44 5.60
CA LEU A 288 -10.01 -9.60 6.42
C LEU A 288 -8.82 -10.15 7.23
N GLY A 289 -7.61 -10.12 6.68
CA GLY A 289 -6.46 -10.66 7.40
C GLY A 289 -5.11 -10.45 6.74
N LYS A 290 -4.09 -10.92 7.44
CA LYS A 290 -2.70 -10.92 6.97
C LYS A 290 -2.56 -11.89 5.82
N THR A 291 -1.82 -11.51 4.81
CA THR A 291 -1.43 -12.27 3.60
C THR A 291 -2.17 -13.60 3.36
N PRO A 292 -3.30 -13.61 2.65
CA PRO A 292 -4.05 -14.85 2.35
C PRO A 292 -3.17 -15.87 1.64
N THR A 293 -3.25 -17.13 2.06
CA THR A 293 -2.49 -18.24 1.46
C THR A 293 -3.40 -19.37 0.98
N ILE A 294 -2.97 -20.08 -0.06
CA ILE A 294 -3.68 -21.27 -0.54
C ILE A 294 -2.75 -22.49 -0.45
N ILE A 295 -3.25 -23.55 0.20
CA ILE A 295 -2.64 -24.87 0.25
C ILE A 295 -3.71 -25.91 -0.13
N ASN A 296 -3.42 -26.77 -1.10
CA ASN A 296 -4.32 -27.83 -1.54
C ASN A 296 -5.75 -27.37 -1.84
N LYS A 297 -5.88 -26.23 -2.53
CA LYS A 297 -7.14 -25.55 -2.88
C LYS A 297 -7.90 -24.97 -1.67
N LYS A 298 -7.37 -25.04 -0.47
CA LYS A 298 -7.96 -24.40 0.72
C LYS A 298 -7.33 -23.05 0.95
N LEU A 299 -8.17 -22.04 1.07
CA LEU A 299 -7.79 -20.70 1.47
C LEU A 299 -7.57 -20.68 2.99
N ILE A 300 -6.45 -20.11 3.40
CA ILE A 300 -6.07 -19.90 4.80
C ILE A 300 -5.84 -18.40 4.96
N ILE A 301 -6.59 -17.79 5.87
CA ILE A 301 -6.47 -16.37 6.21
C ILE A 301 -6.23 -16.29 7.71
N GLU A 302 -5.13 -15.66 8.09
CA GLU A 302 -4.91 -15.23 9.48
C GLU A 302 -5.63 -13.90 9.67
N PRO A 303 -6.69 -13.83 10.50
CA PRO A 303 -7.45 -12.61 10.67
C PRO A 303 -6.56 -11.50 11.24
N ASN A 304 -6.90 -10.25 10.93
CA ASN A 304 -6.31 -9.10 11.61
C ASN A 304 -6.63 -9.15 13.11
N ASP A 305 -5.71 -8.65 13.92
CA ASP A 305 -5.79 -8.75 15.39
C ASP A 305 -7.13 -8.22 15.95
N CYS A 306 -7.66 -7.14 15.36
CA CYS A 306 -8.97 -6.58 15.75
C CYS A 306 -10.14 -7.53 15.43
N LEU A 307 -10.13 -8.19 14.27
CA LEU A 307 -11.16 -9.17 13.91
C LEU A 307 -11.04 -10.46 14.75
N PHE A 308 -9.81 -10.85 15.08
CA PHE A 308 -9.58 -11.98 15.99
C PHE A 308 -10.16 -11.71 17.38
N LEU A 309 -9.92 -10.53 17.96
CA LEU A 309 -10.47 -10.13 19.23
C LEU A 309 -12.02 -10.05 19.20
N LEU A 310 -12.57 -9.50 18.11
CA LEU A 310 -14.03 -9.45 17.92
C LEU A 310 -14.63 -10.85 17.93
N LYS A 311 -14.04 -11.80 17.21
CA LYS A 311 -14.49 -13.20 17.20
C LYS A 311 -14.45 -13.83 18.59
N MET A 312 -13.38 -13.60 19.35
CA MET A 312 -13.27 -14.12 20.72
C MET A 312 -14.32 -13.53 21.66
N ALA A 313 -14.75 -12.28 21.42
CA ALA A 313 -15.81 -11.64 22.17
C ALA A 313 -17.22 -12.18 21.84
N ILE A 314 -17.45 -12.56 20.57
CA ILE A 314 -18.75 -13.13 20.11
C ILE A 314 -18.94 -14.58 20.59
N LEU A 315 -17.84 -15.34 20.77
CA LEU A 315 -17.90 -16.74 21.22
C LEU A 315 -18.01 -16.92 22.73
N ARG A 316 -17.97 -15.85 23.51
CA ARG A 316 -18.20 -15.82 24.96
C ARG A 316 -19.64 -15.43 25.27
#